data_fdf94a43d4bfff4923c426194b94a447
#
_entry.id   fdf94a43d4bfff4923c426194b94a447
#
_cell.length_a   1.000
_cell.length_b   1.000
_cell.length_c   1.000
_cell.angle_alpha   90.00
_cell.angle_beta   90.00
_cell.angle_gamma   90.00
#
_symmetry.space_group_name_H-M   'P 1'
#
loop_
_entity.id
_entity.type
_entity.pdbx_description
1 polymer ?
#
loop_
_entity_poly.entity_id
_entity_poly.type
_entity_poly.pdbx_seq_one_letter_code
_entity_poly.pdbx_strand_id
1 'polypeptide(L)'
;MLLIFSTIQKSQAQYGGGYGGGGGYGGGGYGRGSGIPQAGSSTPPKPAELDPEKMANEDTKWMIKKLKLTEEQIPKIEDANINYAFKRIEFQDEIKKLLPPFSEEIRLKYRAKAQAMRDERDKEVKALLTDEQYQIYLKKRID
;
A
#
# COMPACT_ATOMS: atom_id res chain seq x y z
N MET A 1 37.20 -5.69 30.59
CA MET A 1 36.55 -6.30 29.41
C MET A 1 35.12 -6.63 29.80
N LEU A 2 34.23 -5.66 29.60
CA LEU A 2 32.81 -5.75 30.00
C LEU A 2 31.99 -6.02 28.75
N LEU A 3 31.49 -7.26 28.64
CA LEU A 3 30.52 -7.67 27.61
C LEU A 3 29.13 -7.22 28.05
N ILE A 4 28.63 -6.16 27.42
CA ILE A 4 27.24 -5.75 27.58
C ILE A 4 26.41 -6.55 26.59
N PHE A 5 25.74 -7.59 27.09
CA PHE A 5 24.67 -8.25 26.35
C PHE A 5 23.45 -7.34 26.30
N SER A 6 23.27 -6.70 25.17
CA SER A 6 22.05 -5.97 24.88
C SER A 6 20.97 -6.99 24.48
N THR A 7 20.08 -7.28 25.39
CA THR A 7 18.89 -8.07 25.12
C THR A 7 17.97 -7.28 24.21
N ILE A 8 17.88 -7.71 22.97
CA ILE A 8 16.88 -7.20 22.02
C ILE A 8 15.53 -7.75 22.45
N GLN A 9 14.75 -6.97 23.12
CA GLN A 9 13.33 -7.23 23.32
C GLN A 9 12.64 -7.13 21.97
N LYS A 10 12.20 -8.25 21.43
CA LYS A 10 11.24 -8.30 20.35
C LYS A 10 9.91 -7.77 20.85
N SER A 11 9.65 -6.50 20.65
CA SER A 11 8.30 -6.01 20.73
C SER A 11 7.57 -6.43 19.45
N GLN A 12 6.77 -7.47 19.56
CA GLN A 12 5.76 -7.80 18.55
C GLN A 12 4.69 -6.72 18.59
N ALA A 13 4.90 -5.67 17.85
CA ALA A 13 3.80 -4.80 17.49
C ALA A 13 3.09 -5.47 16.30
N GLN A 14 2.03 -6.20 16.59
CA GLN A 14 1.02 -6.57 15.62
C GLN A 14 0.36 -5.29 15.11
N TYR A 15 0.96 -4.66 14.13
CA TYR A 15 0.26 -3.72 13.28
C TYR A 15 -0.26 -4.49 12.07
N GLY A 16 -1.42 -5.10 12.27
CA GLY A 16 -2.24 -5.56 11.18
C GLY A 16 -2.83 -4.36 10.45
N GLY A 17 -2.05 -3.74 9.61
CA GLY A 17 -2.50 -2.77 8.62
C GLY A 17 -2.84 -3.50 7.34
N GLY A 18 -3.96 -4.22 7.34
CA GLY A 18 -4.50 -4.76 6.11
C GLY A 18 -5.02 -3.62 5.24
N TYR A 19 -4.29 -3.23 4.23
CA TYR A 19 -4.87 -2.59 3.07
C TYR A 19 -5.50 -3.67 2.20
N GLY A 20 -6.50 -4.32 2.78
CA GLY A 20 -7.50 -5.01 2.01
C GLY A 20 -8.47 -3.94 1.54
N GLY A 21 -8.50 -3.67 0.25
CA GLY A 21 -9.64 -3.02 -0.37
C GLY A 21 -10.85 -3.92 -0.24
N GLY A 22 -11.37 -4.04 0.95
CA GLY A 22 -12.63 -4.67 1.22
C GLY A 22 -13.71 -3.64 1.04
N GLY A 23 -14.59 -3.86 0.08
CA GLY A 23 -15.84 -3.15 0.02
C GLY A 23 -16.58 -3.35 1.34
N GLY A 24 -16.57 -2.33 2.19
CA GLY A 24 -17.32 -2.33 3.42
C GLY A 24 -18.80 -2.22 3.10
N TYR A 25 -19.50 -3.32 3.12
CA TYR A 25 -20.94 -3.33 3.35
C TYR A 25 -21.15 -3.09 4.85
N GLY A 26 -21.13 -1.84 5.26
CA GLY A 26 -21.52 -1.41 6.59
C GLY A 26 -22.91 -0.79 6.51
N GLY A 27 -23.93 -1.57 6.32
CA GLY A 27 -25.27 -1.17 6.55
C GLY A 27 -25.61 -1.34 8.03
N GLY A 28 -26.09 -0.32 8.69
CA GLY A 28 -26.62 -0.49 10.01
C GLY A 28 -26.71 0.78 10.82
N GLY A 29 -27.32 1.79 10.29
CA GLY A 29 -27.77 2.92 11.06
C GLY A 29 -29.29 2.91 11.13
N TYR A 30 -29.89 2.37 12.19
CA TYR A 30 -31.29 2.60 12.49
C TYR A 30 -31.46 4.02 13.00
N GLY A 31 -31.61 4.96 12.09
CA GLY A 31 -32.06 6.32 12.37
C GLY A 31 -33.54 6.42 12.06
N ARG A 32 -34.36 6.38 13.07
CA ARG A 32 -35.77 6.77 12.97
C ARG A 32 -35.83 8.26 12.66
N GLY A 33 -36.04 8.61 11.43
CA GLY A 33 -36.41 9.95 11.00
C GLY A 33 -37.42 9.81 9.89
N SER A 34 -38.66 10.12 10.18
CA SER A 34 -39.76 10.23 9.22
C SER A 34 -39.45 11.39 8.29
N GLY A 35 -38.83 11.10 7.15
CA GLY A 35 -38.67 12.00 6.02
C GLY A 35 -39.02 11.23 4.76
N ILE A 36 -39.94 11.79 4.01
CA ILE A 36 -40.43 11.29 2.73
C ILE A 36 -39.24 10.85 1.86
N PRO A 37 -39.21 9.63 1.33
CA PRO A 37 -38.16 9.24 0.40
C PRO A 37 -38.36 10.02 -0.90
N GLN A 38 -37.62 11.09 -1.04
CA GLN A 38 -37.43 11.69 -2.34
C GLN A 38 -36.63 10.67 -3.15
N ALA A 39 -37.25 10.15 -4.19
CA ALA A 39 -36.59 9.30 -5.16
C ALA A 39 -35.51 10.12 -5.91
N GLY A 40 -34.41 10.36 -5.24
CA GLY A 40 -33.19 10.84 -5.83
C GLY A 40 -32.42 9.62 -6.30
N SER A 41 -32.09 9.58 -7.57
CA SER A 41 -31.27 8.56 -8.20
C SER A 41 -30.06 8.23 -7.31
N SER A 42 -30.16 7.17 -6.53
CA SER A 42 -29.00 6.59 -5.84
C SER A 42 -28.15 5.88 -6.87
N THR A 43 -27.41 6.66 -7.61
CA THR A 43 -26.26 6.13 -8.32
C THR A 43 -25.31 5.63 -7.26
N PRO A 44 -24.97 4.32 -7.21
CA PRO A 44 -24.00 3.84 -6.24
C PRO A 44 -22.73 4.68 -6.38
N PRO A 45 -22.08 5.09 -5.28
CA PRO A 45 -20.88 5.88 -5.36
C PRO A 45 -19.87 5.13 -6.23
N LYS A 46 -19.46 5.79 -7.30
CA LYS A 46 -18.44 5.27 -8.19
C LYS A 46 -17.23 4.86 -7.31
N PRO A 47 -16.69 3.63 -7.42
CA PRO A 47 -15.51 3.26 -6.66
C PRO A 47 -14.47 4.36 -6.84
N ALA A 48 -13.87 4.83 -5.75
CA ALA A 48 -12.86 5.86 -5.81
C ALA A 48 -11.79 5.41 -6.82
N GLU A 49 -11.64 6.18 -7.88
CA GLU A 49 -10.64 5.92 -8.89
C GLU A 49 -9.27 6.01 -8.22
N LEU A 50 -8.47 4.94 -8.34
CA LEU A 50 -7.13 4.92 -7.78
C LEU A 50 -6.27 5.91 -8.56
N ASP A 51 -5.81 6.92 -7.87
CA ASP A 51 -4.94 7.95 -8.43
C ASP A 51 -3.47 7.58 -8.13
N PRO A 52 -2.67 7.25 -9.15
CA PRO A 52 -1.29 6.86 -8.96
C PRO A 52 -0.43 7.98 -8.36
N GLU A 53 -0.69 9.22 -8.74
CA GLU A 53 0.05 10.37 -8.24
C GLU A 53 -0.22 10.58 -6.74
N LYS A 54 -1.48 10.44 -6.32
CA LYS A 54 -1.85 10.53 -4.92
C LYS A 54 -1.21 9.43 -4.09
N MET A 55 -1.24 8.19 -4.57
CA MET A 55 -0.61 7.05 -3.91
C MET A 55 0.91 7.26 -3.75
N ALA A 56 1.57 7.66 -4.84
CA ALA A 56 3.00 7.93 -4.83
C ALA A 56 3.37 9.09 -3.90
N ASN A 57 2.57 10.13 -3.87
CA ASN A 57 2.78 11.29 -3.01
C ASN A 57 2.68 10.93 -1.52
N GLU A 58 1.70 10.11 -1.15
CA GLU A 58 1.56 9.62 0.23
C GLU A 58 2.77 8.78 0.64
N ASP A 59 3.21 7.86 -0.21
CA ASP A 59 4.39 7.04 0.02
C ASP A 59 5.66 7.90 0.15
N THR A 60 5.83 8.86 -0.72
CA THR A 60 6.99 9.77 -0.70
C THR A 60 7.00 10.64 0.55
N LYS A 61 5.88 11.21 0.95
CA LYS A 61 5.77 11.99 2.19
C LYS A 61 6.14 11.17 3.42
N TRP A 62 5.69 9.93 3.46
CA TRP A 62 6.05 9.01 4.51
C TRP A 62 7.57 8.77 4.54
N MET A 63 8.18 8.50 3.39
CA MET A 63 9.62 8.25 3.27
C MET A 63 10.45 9.48 3.64
N ILE A 64 10.07 10.68 3.19
CA ILE A 64 10.73 11.93 3.57
C ILE A 64 10.76 12.08 5.09
N LYS A 65 9.62 11.87 5.73
CA LYS A 65 9.46 12.06 7.17
C LYS A 65 10.21 11.00 7.99
N LYS A 66 10.12 9.74 7.60
CA LYS A 66 10.64 8.61 8.38
C LYS A 66 12.09 8.28 8.09
N LEU A 67 12.51 8.44 6.85
CA LEU A 67 13.88 8.16 6.41
C LEU A 67 14.76 9.41 6.40
N LYS A 68 14.19 10.59 6.60
CA LYS A 68 14.88 11.87 6.52
C LYS A 68 15.65 12.02 5.20
N LEU A 69 14.93 11.88 4.09
CA LEU A 69 15.50 11.96 2.76
C LEU A 69 16.17 13.31 2.52
N THR A 70 17.29 13.30 1.82
CA THR A 70 17.96 14.51 1.34
C THR A 70 17.20 15.10 0.14
N GLU A 71 17.40 16.38 -0.15
CA GLU A 71 16.81 17.05 -1.31
C GLU A 71 17.15 16.36 -2.64
N GLU A 72 18.34 15.75 -2.72
CA GLU A 72 18.76 15.00 -3.92
C GLU A 72 18.04 13.63 -4.04
N GLN A 73 17.71 13.01 -2.91
CA GLN A 73 17.01 11.73 -2.89
C GLN A 73 15.53 11.87 -3.25
N ILE A 74 14.89 12.95 -2.84
CA ILE A 74 13.45 13.14 -2.96
C ILE A 74 12.93 12.93 -4.38
N PRO A 75 13.43 13.60 -5.43
CA PRO A 75 12.91 13.44 -6.79
C PRO A 75 13.08 12.02 -7.32
N LYS A 76 14.17 11.35 -6.97
CA LYS A 76 14.44 9.98 -7.38
C LYS A 76 13.49 8.97 -6.70
N ILE A 77 13.19 9.22 -5.45
CA ILE A 77 12.20 8.41 -4.70
C ILE A 77 10.79 8.68 -5.21
N GLU A 78 10.45 9.91 -5.55
CA GLU A 78 9.17 10.25 -6.19
C GLU A 78 8.98 9.46 -7.48
N ASP A 79 9.99 9.45 -8.35
CA ASP A 79 9.95 8.69 -9.61
C ASP A 79 9.76 7.19 -9.37
N ALA A 80 10.49 6.60 -8.43
CA ALA A 80 10.35 5.19 -8.08
C ALA A 80 8.95 4.87 -7.54
N ASN A 81 8.40 5.73 -6.69
CA ASN A 81 7.07 5.56 -6.12
C ASN A 81 5.96 5.72 -7.15
N ILE A 82 6.09 6.69 -8.07
CA ILE A 82 5.08 6.88 -9.12
C ILE A 82 5.08 5.70 -10.10
N ASN A 83 6.23 5.22 -10.51
CA ASN A 83 6.36 4.04 -11.35
C ASN A 83 5.73 2.80 -10.69
N TYR A 84 5.97 2.61 -9.41
CA TYR A 84 5.35 1.52 -8.66
C TYR A 84 3.83 1.69 -8.54
N ALA A 85 3.34 2.90 -8.32
CA ALA A 85 1.91 3.18 -8.25
C ALA A 85 1.20 2.85 -9.57
N PHE A 86 1.76 3.21 -10.71
CA PHE A 86 1.23 2.82 -12.03
C PHE A 86 1.19 1.31 -12.22
N LYS A 87 2.27 0.61 -11.89
CA LYS A 87 2.31 -0.87 -11.94
C LYS A 87 1.24 -1.51 -11.05
N ARG A 88 0.98 -0.95 -9.88
CA ARG A 88 -0.08 -1.42 -8.99
C ARG A 88 -1.47 -1.27 -9.60
N ILE A 89 -1.73 -0.15 -10.25
CA ILE A 89 -3.02 0.09 -10.91
C ILE A 89 -3.21 -0.86 -12.09
N GLU A 90 -2.21 -1.01 -12.94
CA GLU A 90 -2.25 -1.98 -14.05
C GLU A 90 -2.49 -3.42 -13.54
N PHE A 91 -1.81 -3.79 -12.48
CA PHE A 91 -1.99 -5.10 -11.84
C PHE A 91 -3.43 -5.29 -11.31
N GLN A 92 -4.00 -4.29 -10.67
CA GLN A 92 -5.39 -4.34 -10.21
C GLN A 92 -6.37 -4.42 -11.37
N ASP A 93 -6.13 -3.70 -12.45
CA ASP A 93 -6.97 -3.75 -13.65
C ASP A 93 -6.92 -5.12 -14.33
N GLU A 94 -5.76 -5.77 -14.35
CA GLU A 94 -5.64 -7.15 -14.79
C GLU A 94 -6.48 -8.10 -13.93
N ILE A 95 -6.42 -7.96 -12.60
CA ILE A 95 -7.19 -8.81 -11.68
C ILE A 95 -8.70 -8.59 -11.86
N LYS A 96 -9.14 -7.35 -12.05
CA LYS A 96 -10.56 -7.03 -12.27
C LYS A 96 -11.12 -7.68 -13.55
N LYS A 97 -10.29 -7.96 -14.53
CA LYS A 97 -10.70 -8.65 -15.77
C LYS A 97 -10.87 -10.16 -15.60
N LEU A 98 -10.38 -10.70 -14.50
CA LEU A 98 -10.51 -12.14 -14.21
C LEU A 98 -11.92 -12.42 -13.68
N LEU A 99 -12.51 -13.51 -14.17
CA LEU A 99 -13.81 -13.99 -13.74
C LEU A 99 -13.66 -15.00 -12.58
N PRO A 100 -14.36 -14.82 -11.46
CA PRO A 100 -14.40 -15.81 -10.41
C PRO A 100 -15.18 -17.07 -10.85
N PRO A 101 -14.91 -18.24 -10.28
CA PRO A 101 -13.93 -18.52 -9.23
C PRO A 101 -12.50 -18.61 -9.75
N PHE A 102 -11.54 -18.14 -8.94
CA PHE A 102 -10.12 -18.21 -9.30
C PHE A 102 -9.54 -19.57 -8.97
N SER A 103 -8.90 -20.21 -9.95
CA SER A 103 -8.13 -21.43 -9.71
C SER A 103 -6.91 -21.14 -8.81
N GLU A 104 -6.41 -22.20 -8.18
CA GLU A 104 -5.19 -22.08 -7.36
C GLU A 104 -3.99 -21.61 -8.21
N GLU A 105 -3.89 -22.09 -9.44
CA GLU A 105 -2.87 -21.67 -10.39
C GLU A 105 -2.91 -20.16 -10.66
N ILE A 106 -4.10 -19.59 -10.89
CA ILE A 106 -4.28 -18.15 -11.08
C ILE A 106 -3.86 -17.39 -9.83
N ARG A 107 -4.26 -17.86 -8.66
CA ARG A 107 -3.88 -17.23 -7.38
C ARG A 107 -2.37 -17.21 -7.18
N LEU A 108 -1.70 -18.32 -7.44
CA LEU A 108 -0.24 -18.44 -7.31
C LEU A 108 0.47 -17.53 -8.32
N LYS A 109 0.00 -17.50 -9.56
CA LYS A 109 0.55 -16.62 -10.61
C LYS A 109 0.50 -15.14 -10.21
N TYR A 110 -0.66 -14.67 -9.75
CA TYR A 110 -0.82 -13.27 -9.37
C TYR A 110 -0.12 -12.93 -8.06
N ARG A 111 -0.02 -13.86 -7.13
CA ARG A 111 0.81 -13.69 -5.93
C ARG A 111 2.29 -13.53 -6.27
N ALA A 112 2.80 -14.38 -7.16
CA ALA A 112 4.18 -14.28 -7.64
C ALA A 112 4.44 -12.96 -8.39
N LYS A 113 3.50 -12.51 -9.20
CA LYS A 113 3.58 -11.22 -9.91
C LYS A 113 3.61 -10.05 -8.94
N ALA A 114 2.74 -10.06 -7.93
CA ALA A 114 2.72 -9.02 -6.88
C ALA A 114 4.04 -8.98 -6.10
N GLN A 115 4.60 -10.14 -5.76
CA GLN A 115 5.87 -10.22 -5.07
C GLN A 115 7.01 -9.67 -5.93
N ALA A 116 7.07 -10.05 -7.21
CA ALA A 116 8.08 -9.54 -8.14
C ALA A 116 8.04 -8.01 -8.28
N MET A 117 6.84 -7.41 -8.31
CA MET A 117 6.69 -5.95 -8.35
C MET A 117 7.23 -5.29 -7.08
N ARG A 118 6.99 -5.87 -5.92
CA ARG A 118 7.54 -5.38 -4.64
C ARG A 118 9.05 -5.49 -4.59
N ASP A 119 9.59 -6.63 -5.00
CA ASP A 119 11.03 -6.88 -5.01
C ASP A 119 11.76 -5.91 -5.95
N GLU A 120 11.16 -5.62 -7.10
CA GLU A 120 11.70 -4.61 -8.04
C GLU A 120 11.73 -3.22 -7.40
N ARG A 121 10.63 -2.79 -6.78
CA ARG A 121 10.59 -1.52 -6.04
C ARG A 121 11.63 -1.47 -4.94
N ASP A 122 11.71 -2.52 -4.12
CA ASP A 122 12.67 -2.57 -3.01
C ASP A 122 14.10 -2.48 -3.51
N LYS A 123 14.40 -3.07 -4.65
CA LYS A 123 15.71 -2.98 -5.29
C LYS A 123 16.01 -1.56 -5.78
N GLU A 124 15.05 -0.90 -6.42
CA GLU A 124 15.18 0.49 -6.85
C GLU A 124 15.39 1.43 -5.65
N VAL A 125 14.57 1.29 -4.63
CA VAL A 125 14.65 2.09 -3.41
C VAL A 125 15.97 1.86 -2.67
N LYS A 126 16.43 0.62 -2.59
CA LYS A 126 17.73 0.28 -1.99
C LYS A 126 18.88 1.00 -2.65
N ALA A 127 18.87 1.13 -3.97
CA ALA A 127 19.90 1.82 -4.72
C ALA A 127 19.94 3.35 -4.45
N LEU A 128 18.82 3.91 -3.97
CA LEU A 128 18.67 5.34 -3.71
C LEU A 128 18.88 5.74 -2.25
N LEU A 129 18.82 4.78 -1.34
CA LEU A 129 18.91 5.00 0.11
C LEU A 129 20.29 4.63 0.66
N THR A 130 20.65 5.24 1.78
CA THR A 130 21.76 4.75 2.60
C THR A 130 21.36 3.43 3.28
N ASP A 131 22.34 2.66 3.74
CA ASP A 131 22.06 1.39 4.43
C ASP A 131 21.17 1.59 5.67
N GLU A 132 21.39 2.65 6.45
CA GLU A 132 20.56 2.98 7.61
C GLU A 132 19.13 3.32 7.21
N GLN A 133 18.94 4.15 6.19
CA GLN A 133 17.63 4.49 5.66
C GLN A 133 16.90 3.25 5.14
N TYR A 134 17.60 2.37 4.45
CA TYR A 134 17.03 1.13 3.93
C TYR A 134 16.57 0.17 5.05
N GLN A 135 17.33 0.06 6.14
CA GLN A 135 16.90 -0.73 7.30
C GLN A 135 15.62 -0.18 7.94
N ILE A 136 15.48 1.13 8.04
CA ILE A 136 14.25 1.77 8.52
C ILE A 136 13.10 1.53 7.54
N TYR A 137 13.36 1.63 6.24
CA TYR A 137 12.39 1.33 5.19
C TYR A 137 11.83 -0.09 5.29
N LEU A 138 12.69 -1.10 5.41
CA LEU A 138 12.28 -2.51 5.54
C LEU A 138 11.43 -2.79 6.78
N LYS A 139 11.71 -2.11 7.90
CA LYS A 139 10.95 -2.27 9.14
C LYS A 139 9.56 -1.66 9.08
N LYS A 140 9.38 -0.62 8.25
CA LYS A 140 8.15 0.18 8.18
C LYS A 140 7.45 0.09 6.84
N ARG A 141 7.95 -0.74 5.95
CA ARG A 141 7.33 -1.01 4.66
C ARG A 141 5.90 -1.49 4.88
N ILE A 142 4.98 -0.78 4.26
CA ILE A 142 3.57 -1.18 4.20
C ILE A 142 3.44 -2.04 2.94
N ASP A 143 3.20 -3.32 3.13
CA ASP A 143 2.95 -4.26 2.03
C ASP A 143 1.51 -4.14 1.49
#